data_ecf9d04addd8176f3a106f0fbcfe4bc3
#
_entry.id   ecf9d04addd8176f3a106f0fbcfe4bc3
#
_cell.length_a   1.000
_cell.length_b   1.000
_cell.length_c   1.000
_cell.angle_alpha   90.00
_cell.angle_beta   90.00
_cell.angle_gamma   90.00
#
_symmetry.space_group_name_H-M   'P 1'
#
loop_
_entity.id
_entity.type
_entity.pdbx_description
1 polymer ?
#
loop_
_entity_poly.entity_id
_entity_poly.type
_entity_poly.pdbx_seq_one_letter_code
_entity_poly.pdbx_strand_id
1 'polypeptide(L)'
;MKQTYYQFLATIIAITFFVHSSQEIYSQEALSADTPFIEVNGKVIKFGSAIIAFSKLQQRNMNFDKNTIFSQIVQQLVNEELLSQKIDKENKLTLLALEHEKRSAKAAQMVSKILKNFPNDELVKSAYQNLTNEFKGSLEYNASHILVKEEGQATSIRKDISNGKNFEALAKEHSIGPTGKDGGSLDWFDLSSMVPEFSTALMVLSEGDISQPVQTKFGWHLIKLNKTREKKIPEFKEIEAQLVQNLRQKKINDYLKSLTENSDISFVGKDINPDEITNIKLLETLDE
;
A
#
# COMPACT_ATOMS: atom_id res chain seq x y z
N MET A 1 -16.87 -1.42 -28.02
CA MET A 1 -15.71 -1.82 -28.80
C MET A 1 -14.43 -1.42 -28.05
N LYS A 2 -14.18 -1.88 -26.82
CA LYS A 2 -13.03 -1.46 -25.98
C LYS A 2 -12.39 -2.61 -25.20
N GLN A 3 -12.48 -3.84 -25.74
CA GLN A 3 -11.93 -5.04 -25.06
C GLN A 3 -11.10 -5.93 -25.98
N THR A 4 -10.64 -5.42 -27.13
CA THR A 4 -10.09 -6.24 -28.22
C THR A 4 -8.57 -6.11 -28.41
N TYR A 5 -7.87 -5.31 -27.65
CA TYR A 5 -6.43 -5.07 -27.87
C TYR A 5 -5.49 -6.05 -27.12
N TYR A 6 -6.00 -6.84 -26.18
CA TYR A 6 -5.16 -7.76 -25.36
C TYR A 6 -5.39 -9.26 -25.65
N GLN A 7 -6.20 -9.64 -26.63
CA GLN A 7 -6.49 -11.05 -26.92
C GLN A 7 -5.84 -11.60 -28.21
N PHE A 8 -4.89 -10.89 -28.83
CA PHE A 8 -4.39 -11.28 -30.16
C PHE A 8 -3.03 -11.99 -30.16
N LEU A 9 -2.59 -12.64 -29.08
CA LEU A 9 -1.33 -13.39 -29.06
C LEU A 9 -1.45 -14.82 -28.52
N ALA A 10 -2.52 -15.52 -28.87
CA ALA A 10 -2.67 -16.95 -28.56
C ALA A 10 -2.89 -17.79 -29.84
N THR A 11 -2.04 -17.62 -30.84
CA THR A 11 -1.97 -18.59 -31.95
C THR A 11 -0.65 -19.32 -31.82
N ILE A 12 -0.71 -20.56 -31.33
CA ILE A 12 0.44 -21.49 -31.20
C ILE A 12 0.91 -21.86 -32.60
N ILE A 13 2.02 -21.27 -33.04
CA ILE A 13 2.80 -21.83 -34.14
C ILE A 13 3.86 -22.72 -33.50
N ALA A 14 3.66 -24.03 -33.60
CA ALA A 14 4.67 -25.01 -33.21
C ALA A 14 5.87 -24.90 -34.16
N ILE A 15 6.92 -24.23 -33.72
CA ILE A 15 8.21 -24.23 -34.45
C ILE A 15 8.99 -25.42 -33.93
N THR A 16 9.16 -26.43 -34.77
CA THR A 16 10.07 -27.54 -34.53
C THR A 16 11.52 -27.03 -34.64
N PHE A 17 12.20 -26.95 -33.49
CA PHE A 17 13.62 -26.63 -33.46
C PHE A 17 14.47 -27.80 -34.01
N PHE A 18 15.13 -27.59 -35.14
CA PHE A 18 16.20 -28.43 -35.57
C PHE A 18 17.49 -27.95 -34.87
N VAL A 19 17.93 -28.66 -33.86
CA VAL A 19 19.20 -28.40 -33.18
C VAL A 19 20.30 -28.98 -34.01
N HIS A 20 21.06 -28.14 -34.74
CA HIS A 20 22.35 -28.52 -35.27
C HIS A 20 23.37 -28.48 -34.13
N SER A 21 23.85 -29.65 -33.72
CA SER A 21 24.87 -29.79 -32.69
C SER A 21 26.25 -29.44 -33.25
N SER A 22 26.71 -28.21 -33.03
CA SER A 22 28.15 -27.90 -32.96
C SER A 22 28.52 -27.98 -31.47
N GLN A 23 29.16 -29.07 -31.05
CA GLN A 23 29.80 -29.18 -29.74
C GLN A 23 31.05 -28.30 -29.71
N GLU A 24 30.88 -27.04 -29.38
CA GLU A 24 31.98 -26.26 -28.80
C GLU A 24 32.00 -26.49 -27.29
N ILE A 25 33.16 -26.91 -26.80
CA ILE A 25 33.42 -27.10 -25.36
C ILE A 25 33.41 -25.71 -24.70
N TYR A 26 32.26 -25.25 -24.27
CA TYR A 26 32.18 -24.09 -23.40
C TYR A 26 32.71 -24.50 -22.01
N SER A 27 33.81 -23.91 -21.58
CA SER A 27 34.18 -23.88 -20.17
C SER A 27 32.92 -23.41 -19.38
N GLN A 28 32.56 -24.13 -18.35
CA GLN A 28 31.36 -23.85 -17.56
C GLN A 28 31.57 -22.53 -16.79
N GLU A 29 31.46 -21.40 -17.49
CA GLU A 29 31.24 -20.13 -16.79
C GLU A 29 29.94 -20.23 -16.00
N ALA A 30 29.98 -19.80 -14.73
CA ALA A 30 28.80 -19.82 -13.87
C ALA A 30 27.66 -19.05 -14.53
N LEU A 31 26.48 -19.66 -14.62
CA LEU A 31 25.30 -19.04 -15.22
C LEU A 31 25.03 -17.65 -14.59
N SER A 32 24.94 -16.64 -15.43
CA SER A 32 24.73 -15.25 -15.04
C SER A 32 23.58 -14.61 -15.83
N ALA A 33 23.12 -13.44 -15.40
CA ALA A 33 22.14 -12.68 -16.17
C ALA A 33 22.67 -12.23 -17.55
N ASP A 34 23.99 -12.13 -17.70
CA ASP A 34 24.66 -11.77 -18.97
C ASP A 34 24.91 -12.96 -19.89
N THR A 35 24.65 -14.19 -19.44
CA THR A 35 24.81 -15.39 -20.25
C THR A 35 23.98 -15.30 -21.54
N PRO A 36 24.55 -15.50 -22.74
CA PRO A 36 23.80 -15.62 -23.98
C PRO A 36 22.72 -16.69 -23.85
N PHE A 37 21.49 -16.38 -24.29
CA PHE A 37 20.36 -17.28 -24.06
C PHE A 37 19.60 -17.65 -25.32
N ILE A 38 19.24 -16.66 -26.12
CA ILE A 38 18.53 -16.85 -27.39
C ILE A 38 19.20 -15.98 -28.44
N GLU A 39 19.36 -16.50 -29.65
CA GLU A 39 19.82 -15.71 -30.79
C GLU A 39 18.71 -15.64 -31.86
N VAL A 40 18.38 -14.42 -32.30
CA VAL A 40 17.36 -14.16 -33.32
C VAL A 40 17.98 -13.26 -34.39
N ASN A 41 18.21 -13.81 -35.60
CA ASN A 41 18.82 -13.07 -36.72
C ASN A 41 20.16 -12.40 -36.35
N GLY A 42 21.03 -13.09 -35.61
CA GLY A 42 22.31 -12.57 -35.16
C GLY A 42 22.27 -11.66 -33.94
N LYS A 43 21.08 -11.36 -33.41
CA LYS A 43 20.95 -10.60 -32.16
C LYS A 43 20.74 -11.51 -30.98
N VAL A 44 21.60 -11.37 -29.98
CA VAL A 44 21.59 -12.20 -28.77
C VAL A 44 20.72 -11.56 -27.69
N ILE A 45 19.76 -12.32 -27.18
CA ILE A 45 18.99 -12.02 -25.97
C ILE A 45 19.68 -12.71 -24.80
N LYS A 46 19.99 -11.96 -23.75
CA LYS A 46 20.63 -12.46 -22.54
C LYS A 46 19.65 -13.16 -21.63
N PHE A 47 20.10 -14.12 -20.83
CA PHE A 47 19.29 -14.86 -19.86
C PHE A 47 18.60 -13.95 -18.83
N GLY A 48 19.20 -12.83 -18.49
CA GLY A 48 18.59 -11.80 -17.63
C GLY A 48 17.24 -11.31 -18.12
N SER A 49 17.01 -11.25 -19.44
CA SER A 49 15.70 -10.90 -20.01
C SER A 49 14.62 -11.93 -19.67
N ALA A 50 14.99 -13.22 -19.67
CA ALA A 50 14.07 -14.28 -19.26
C ALA A 50 13.73 -14.20 -17.75
N ILE A 51 14.71 -13.87 -16.91
CA ILE A 51 14.51 -13.69 -15.47
C ILE A 51 13.56 -12.49 -15.23
N ILE A 52 13.75 -11.39 -15.95
CA ILE A 52 12.88 -10.20 -15.85
C ILE A 52 11.45 -10.54 -16.30
N ALA A 53 11.30 -11.24 -17.44
CA ALA A 53 9.99 -11.67 -17.92
C ALA A 53 9.29 -12.59 -16.90
N PHE A 54 10.01 -13.54 -16.32
CA PHE A 54 9.51 -14.42 -15.26
C PHE A 54 9.07 -13.65 -14.02
N SER A 55 9.86 -12.68 -13.56
CA SER A 55 9.53 -11.88 -12.37
C SER A 55 8.22 -11.08 -12.54
N LYS A 56 7.97 -10.57 -13.76
CA LYS A 56 6.71 -9.88 -14.11
C LYS A 56 5.50 -10.83 -14.09
N LEU A 57 5.68 -12.10 -14.48
CA LEU A 57 4.62 -13.12 -14.42
C LEU A 57 4.28 -13.54 -12.98
N GLN A 58 5.29 -13.70 -12.11
CA GLN A 58 5.06 -14.06 -10.70
C GLN A 58 4.19 -13.05 -9.94
N GLN A 59 4.28 -11.76 -10.28
CA GLN A 59 3.44 -10.72 -9.68
C GLN A 59 1.94 -10.90 -9.96
N ARG A 60 1.58 -11.77 -10.94
CA ARG A 60 0.19 -12.07 -11.33
C ARG A 60 -0.39 -13.32 -10.67
N ASN A 61 0.27 -13.90 -9.63
CA ASN A 61 -0.18 -15.08 -8.86
C ASN A 61 -0.57 -16.29 -9.73
N MET A 62 0.15 -16.58 -10.78
CA MET A 62 -0.12 -17.71 -11.66
C MET A 62 0.74 -18.91 -11.26
N ASN A 63 0.10 -20.01 -10.91
CA ASN A 63 0.76 -21.25 -10.50
C ASN A 63 0.93 -22.15 -11.74
N PHE A 64 2.10 -22.11 -12.39
CA PHE A 64 2.41 -22.90 -13.57
C PHE A 64 3.60 -23.85 -13.32
N ASP A 65 3.63 -24.94 -14.09
CA ASP A 65 4.82 -25.80 -14.18
C ASP A 65 6.01 -25.02 -14.75
N LYS A 66 7.19 -25.21 -14.16
CA LYS A 66 8.41 -24.47 -14.54
C LYS A 66 8.81 -24.63 -16.00
N ASN A 67 8.65 -25.83 -16.55
CA ASN A 67 9.01 -26.10 -17.96
C ASN A 67 8.04 -25.39 -18.92
N THR A 68 6.76 -25.38 -18.58
CA THR A 68 5.73 -24.68 -19.37
C THR A 68 6.00 -23.17 -19.36
N ILE A 69 6.27 -22.57 -18.19
CA ILE A 69 6.61 -21.15 -18.08
C ILE A 69 7.90 -20.83 -18.87
N PHE A 70 8.92 -21.65 -18.72
CA PHE A 70 10.18 -21.45 -19.44
C PHE A 70 9.96 -21.41 -20.96
N SER A 71 9.23 -22.38 -21.50
CA SER A 71 8.91 -22.44 -22.93
C SER A 71 8.10 -21.22 -23.39
N GLN A 72 7.14 -20.77 -22.59
CA GLN A 72 6.35 -19.56 -22.90
C GLN A 72 7.20 -18.30 -22.90
N ILE A 73 8.13 -18.14 -21.95
CA ILE A 73 9.05 -17.00 -21.91
C ILE A 73 9.98 -17.01 -23.10
N VAL A 74 10.55 -18.15 -23.46
CA VAL A 74 11.39 -18.28 -24.67
C VAL A 74 10.61 -17.83 -25.91
N GLN A 75 9.40 -18.36 -26.11
CA GLN A 75 8.57 -17.99 -27.24
C GLN A 75 8.20 -16.49 -27.23
N GLN A 76 7.87 -15.94 -26.09
CA GLN A 76 7.59 -14.51 -25.94
C GLN A 76 8.79 -13.66 -26.35
N LEU A 77 9.98 -13.95 -25.84
CA LEU A 77 11.20 -13.18 -26.14
C LEU A 77 11.57 -13.27 -27.62
N VAL A 78 11.43 -14.44 -28.24
CA VAL A 78 11.65 -14.60 -29.69
C VAL A 78 10.66 -13.75 -30.50
N ASN A 79 9.37 -13.81 -30.16
CA ASN A 79 8.36 -13.03 -30.85
C ASN A 79 8.56 -11.53 -30.70
N GLU A 80 8.89 -11.06 -29.49
CA GLU A 80 9.21 -9.66 -29.22
C GLU A 80 10.39 -9.19 -30.06
N GLU A 81 11.48 -9.98 -30.14
CA GLU A 81 12.64 -9.63 -30.93
C GLU A 81 12.34 -9.61 -32.43
N LEU A 82 11.62 -10.62 -32.96
CA LEU A 82 11.21 -10.66 -34.35
C LEU A 82 10.36 -9.47 -34.78
N LEU A 83 9.43 -9.05 -33.92
CA LEU A 83 8.57 -7.89 -34.17
C LEU A 83 9.36 -6.59 -34.05
N SER A 84 10.23 -6.45 -33.04
CA SER A 84 11.03 -5.25 -32.83
C SER A 84 11.96 -4.98 -34.00
N GLN A 85 12.55 -6.03 -34.62
CA GLN A 85 13.40 -5.91 -35.81
C GLN A 85 12.66 -5.42 -37.07
N LYS A 86 11.33 -5.29 -37.04
CA LYS A 86 10.52 -4.73 -38.15
C LYS A 86 10.24 -3.23 -37.99
N ILE A 87 10.66 -2.65 -36.88
CA ILE A 87 10.50 -1.22 -36.60
C ILE A 87 11.81 -0.53 -36.94
N ASP A 88 11.82 0.28 -37.98
CA ASP A 88 12.98 1.05 -38.41
C ASP A 88 13.20 2.30 -37.52
N LYS A 89 12.11 2.89 -37.03
CA LYS A 89 12.13 4.08 -36.19
C LYS A 89 11.05 4.02 -35.13
N GLU A 90 11.46 4.18 -33.88
CA GLU A 90 10.54 4.25 -32.75
C GLU A 90 9.67 5.51 -32.82
N ASN A 91 8.38 5.35 -32.54
CA ASN A 91 7.45 6.47 -32.41
C ASN A 91 7.63 7.20 -31.08
N LYS A 92 7.00 8.37 -30.94
CA LYS A 92 7.09 9.18 -29.71
C LYS A 92 6.55 8.47 -28.48
N LEU A 93 5.50 7.65 -28.62
CA LEU A 93 4.93 6.88 -27.52
C LEU A 93 5.93 5.87 -26.96
N THR A 94 6.60 5.11 -27.85
CA THR A 94 7.66 4.16 -27.48
C THR A 94 8.79 4.88 -26.75
N LEU A 95 9.26 6.03 -27.27
CA LEU A 95 10.32 6.81 -26.63
C LEU A 95 9.94 7.30 -25.22
N LEU A 96 8.72 7.80 -25.04
CA LEU A 96 8.21 8.21 -23.72
C LEU A 96 8.11 7.02 -22.75
N ALA A 97 7.63 5.87 -23.23
CA ALA A 97 7.54 4.65 -22.41
C ALA A 97 8.94 4.18 -21.97
N LEU A 98 9.91 4.16 -22.88
CA LEU A 98 11.30 3.80 -22.57
C LEU A 98 11.94 4.78 -21.57
N GLU A 99 11.70 6.09 -21.73
CA GLU A 99 12.19 7.11 -20.80
C GLU A 99 11.60 6.90 -19.39
N HIS A 100 10.29 6.65 -19.31
CA HIS A 100 9.60 6.37 -18.04
C HIS A 100 10.16 5.12 -17.38
N GLU A 101 10.27 4.00 -18.11
CA GLU A 101 10.80 2.73 -17.60
C GLU A 101 12.26 2.88 -17.12
N LYS A 102 13.09 3.57 -17.87
CA LYS A 102 14.49 3.86 -17.48
C LYS A 102 14.57 4.68 -16.19
N ARG A 103 13.69 5.68 -16.01
CA ARG A 103 13.62 6.49 -14.78
C ARG A 103 13.19 5.63 -13.60
N SER A 104 12.13 4.83 -13.77
CA SER A 104 11.60 3.91 -12.76
C SER A 104 12.64 2.87 -12.34
N ALA A 105 13.34 2.25 -13.31
CA ALA A 105 14.39 1.28 -13.04
C ALA A 105 15.56 1.89 -12.22
N LYS A 106 16.00 3.11 -12.58
CA LYS A 106 17.04 3.83 -11.83
C LYS A 106 16.58 4.16 -10.41
N ALA A 107 15.32 4.58 -10.22
CA ALA A 107 14.76 4.84 -8.90
C ALA A 107 14.72 3.56 -8.06
N ALA A 108 14.24 2.45 -8.62
CA ALA A 108 14.22 1.15 -7.96
C ALA A 108 15.63 0.66 -7.58
N GLN A 109 16.61 0.86 -8.45
CA GLN A 109 18.02 0.56 -8.16
C GLN A 109 18.54 1.36 -6.96
N MET A 110 18.19 2.66 -6.87
CA MET A 110 18.60 3.50 -5.75
C MET A 110 17.91 3.07 -4.45
N VAL A 111 16.60 2.76 -4.49
CA VAL A 111 15.87 2.21 -3.34
C VAL A 111 16.52 0.91 -2.85
N SER A 112 16.83 -0.01 -3.77
CA SER A 112 17.53 -1.26 -3.42
C SER A 112 18.88 -1.00 -2.75
N LYS A 113 19.65 -0.01 -3.25
CA LYS A 113 20.93 0.38 -2.67
C LYS A 113 20.78 0.95 -1.26
N ILE A 114 19.77 1.81 -1.03
CA ILE A 114 19.49 2.43 0.27
C ILE A 114 19.08 1.37 1.29
N LEU A 115 18.28 0.38 0.87
CA LEU A 115 17.74 -0.66 1.73
C LEU A 115 18.63 -1.91 1.84
N LYS A 116 19.78 -1.92 1.17
CA LYS A 116 20.72 -3.05 1.26
C LYS A 116 21.18 -3.20 2.72
N ASN A 117 20.93 -4.35 3.31
CA ASN A 117 21.21 -4.67 4.72
C ASN A 117 20.51 -3.74 5.74
N PHE A 118 19.38 -3.15 5.35
CA PHE A 118 18.61 -2.26 6.22
C PHE A 118 17.14 -2.73 6.35
N PRO A 119 16.56 -2.68 7.55
CA PRO A 119 17.24 -2.46 8.84
C PRO A 119 18.04 -3.69 9.25
N ASN A 120 19.01 -3.51 10.16
CA ASN A 120 19.61 -4.63 10.88
C ASN A 120 18.70 -5.05 12.05
N ASP A 121 18.95 -6.24 12.60
CA ASP A 121 18.14 -6.82 13.69
C ASP A 121 18.14 -5.94 14.96
N GLU A 122 19.22 -5.25 15.22
CA GLU A 122 19.39 -4.37 16.38
C GLU A 122 18.45 -3.16 16.29
N LEU A 123 18.34 -2.57 15.10
CA LEU A 123 17.44 -1.45 14.85
C LEU A 123 15.96 -1.88 14.95
N VAL A 124 15.63 -3.07 14.48
CA VAL A 124 14.25 -3.61 14.59
C VAL A 124 13.88 -3.83 16.05
N LYS A 125 14.79 -4.43 16.83
CA LYS A 125 14.59 -4.62 18.29
C LYS A 125 14.46 -3.29 19.03
N SER A 126 15.30 -2.30 18.68
CA SER A 126 15.20 -0.96 19.27
C SER A 126 13.86 -0.29 18.92
N ALA A 127 13.39 -0.42 17.68
CA ALA A 127 12.07 0.10 17.30
C ALA A 127 10.93 -0.56 18.10
N TYR A 128 11.01 -1.86 18.34
CA TYR A 128 10.06 -2.55 19.21
C TYR A 128 10.12 -2.06 20.66
N GLN A 129 11.33 -1.89 21.22
CA GLN A 129 11.51 -1.34 22.57
C GLN A 129 10.93 0.07 22.70
N ASN A 130 11.14 0.93 21.71
CA ASN A 130 10.55 2.27 21.70
C ASN A 130 9.01 2.20 21.68
N LEU A 131 8.44 1.35 20.83
CA LEU A 131 7.01 1.12 20.78
C LEU A 131 6.47 0.63 22.13
N THR A 132 7.12 -0.36 22.75
CA THR A 132 6.70 -0.88 24.06
C THR A 132 6.79 0.16 25.15
N ASN A 133 7.82 1.00 25.14
CA ASN A 133 7.98 2.09 26.11
C ASN A 133 6.92 3.18 25.92
N GLU A 134 6.57 3.51 24.68
CA GLU A 134 5.52 4.49 24.35
C GLU A 134 4.14 4.04 24.84
N PHE A 135 3.84 2.74 24.71
CA PHE A 135 2.55 2.20 25.12
C PHE A 135 2.51 1.68 26.57
N LYS A 136 3.64 1.66 27.26
CA LYS A 136 3.69 1.20 28.66
C LYS A 136 2.79 2.06 29.56
N GLY A 137 1.80 1.42 30.14
CA GLY A 137 0.81 2.10 30.99
C GLY A 137 -0.26 2.88 30.23
N SER A 138 -0.29 2.79 28.90
CA SER A 138 -1.38 3.34 28.11
C SER A 138 -2.64 2.51 28.32
N LEU A 139 -3.78 3.21 28.40
CA LEU A 139 -5.09 2.59 28.60
C LEU A 139 -5.90 2.61 27.31
N GLU A 140 -6.62 1.53 27.07
CA GLU A 140 -7.77 1.50 26.17
C GLU A 140 -9.04 1.67 26.97
N TYR A 141 -10.00 2.35 26.39
CA TYR A 141 -11.28 2.69 26.99
C TYR A 141 -12.40 1.99 26.25
N ASN A 142 -13.33 1.43 27.00
CA ASN A 142 -14.62 1.00 26.49
C ASN A 142 -15.66 1.95 27.02
N ALA A 143 -16.39 2.64 26.16
CA ALA A 143 -17.37 3.63 26.53
C ALA A 143 -18.63 3.51 25.66
N SER A 144 -19.70 4.13 26.15
CA SER A 144 -20.93 4.36 25.38
C SER A 144 -21.25 5.84 25.38
N HIS A 145 -21.89 6.33 24.31
CA HIS A 145 -22.31 7.72 24.26
C HIS A 145 -23.72 7.93 23.71
N ILE A 146 -24.35 9.02 24.13
CA ILE A 146 -25.57 9.56 23.54
C ILE A 146 -25.21 10.91 22.94
N LEU A 147 -25.43 11.10 21.64
CA LEU A 147 -25.23 12.36 20.95
C LEU A 147 -26.58 13.00 20.62
N VAL A 148 -26.76 14.26 20.98
CA VAL A 148 -27.95 15.05 20.67
C VAL A 148 -27.56 16.45 20.17
N LYS A 149 -28.51 17.17 19.58
CA LYS A 149 -28.21 18.51 19.01
C LYS A 149 -28.18 19.60 20.10
N GLU A 150 -29.03 19.50 21.11
CA GLU A 150 -29.29 20.58 22.07
C GLU A 150 -28.82 20.20 23.48
N GLU A 151 -28.18 21.14 24.17
CA GLU A 151 -27.75 20.97 25.56
C GLU A 151 -28.89 20.60 26.51
N GLY A 152 -30.06 21.28 26.35
CA GLY A 152 -31.25 21.00 27.15
C GLY A 152 -31.73 19.56 27.03
N GLN A 153 -31.62 18.97 25.82
CA GLN A 153 -31.96 17.57 25.60
C GLN A 153 -30.95 16.64 26.32
N ALA A 154 -29.64 16.92 26.20
CA ALA A 154 -28.62 16.15 26.92
C ALA A 154 -28.84 16.21 28.44
N THR A 155 -29.13 17.39 28.99
CA THR A 155 -29.41 17.60 30.41
C THR A 155 -30.63 16.82 30.85
N SER A 156 -31.73 16.82 30.07
CA SER A 156 -32.93 16.04 30.36
C SER A 156 -32.63 14.54 30.40
N ILE A 157 -31.93 14.02 29.40
CA ILE A 157 -31.54 12.60 29.34
C ILE A 157 -30.63 12.25 30.52
N ARG A 158 -29.68 13.12 30.88
CA ARG A 158 -28.80 12.93 32.05
C ARG A 158 -29.63 12.79 33.37
N LYS A 159 -30.68 13.61 33.52
CA LYS A 159 -31.62 13.53 34.65
C LYS A 159 -32.40 12.21 34.65
N ASP A 160 -32.85 11.76 33.49
CA ASP A 160 -33.55 10.49 33.34
C ASP A 160 -32.66 9.30 33.74
N ILE A 161 -31.37 9.33 33.36
CA ILE A 161 -30.39 8.32 33.77
C ILE A 161 -30.22 8.35 35.30
N SER A 162 -30.12 9.56 35.89
CA SER A 162 -30.02 9.72 37.36
C SER A 162 -31.23 9.16 38.10
N ASN A 163 -32.38 9.16 37.45
CA ASN A 163 -33.63 8.58 37.96
C ASN A 163 -33.76 7.07 37.68
N GLY A 164 -32.69 6.42 37.20
CA GLY A 164 -32.63 4.96 37.02
C GLY A 164 -33.04 4.46 35.64
N LYS A 165 -33.30 5.33 34.65
CA LYS A 165 -33.53 4.87 33.27
C LYS A 165 -32.27 4.28 32.66
N ASN A 166 -32.44 3.25 31.82
CA ASN A 166 -31.36 2.55 31.22
C ASN A 166 -30.67 3.41 30.14
N PHE A 167 -29.34 3.55 30.21
CA PHE A 167 -28.53 4.35 29.28
C PHE A 167 -28.66 3.87 27.83
N GLU A 168 -28.59 2.56 27.59
CA GLU A 168 -28.64 1.97 26.24
C GLU A 168 -30.02 2.18 25.60
N ALA A 169 -31.10 2.10 26.39
CA ALA A 169 -32.46 2.38 25.93
C ALA A 169 -32.61 3.85 25.50
N LEU A 170 -32.08 4.78 26.32
CA LEU A 170 -32.10 6.21 26.00
C LEU A 170 -31.19 6.54 24.80
N ALA A 171 -30.08 5.83 24.64
CA ALA A 171 -29.22 5.97 23.45
C ALA A 171 -29.98 5.55 22.19
N LYS A 172 -30.70 4.42 22.22
CA LYS A 172 -31.51 3.95 21.07
C LYS A 172 -32.67 4.91 20.75
N GLU A 173 -33.24 5.55 21.74
CA GLU A 173 -34.38 6.44 21.58
C GLU A 173 -33.98 7.85 21.11
N HIS A 174 -32.87 8.39 21.62
CA HIS A 174 -32.55 9.80 21.47
C HIS A 174 -31.26 10.10 20.72
N SER A 175 -30.31 9.14 20.62
CA SER A 175 -29.01 9.43 20.03
C SER A 175 -29.10 9.59 18.52
N ILE A 176 -28.57 10.71 18.01
CA ILE A 176 -28.38 10.94 16.58
C ILE A 176 -27.02 10.41 16.08
N GLY A 177 -26.19 9.88 16.97
CA GLY A 177 -24.92 9.29 16.65
C GLY A 177 -25.05 7.95 15.91
N PRO A 178 -24.06 7.53 15.14
CA PRO A 178 -24.11 6.30 14.33
C PRO A 178 -24.30 5.03 15.17
N THR A 179 -23.80 5.04 16.42
CA THR A 179 -23.92 3.90 17.36
C THR A 179 -25.21 3.94 18.23
N GLY A 180 -26.06 4.96 18.06
CA GLY A 180 -27.27 5.09 18.85
C GLY A 180 -28.15 3.85 18.82
N LYS A 181 -28.37 3.26 17.62
CA LYS A 181 -29.15 2.02 17.43
C LYS A 181 -28.59 0.81 18.21
N ASP A 182 -27.26 0.82 18.48
CA ASP A 182 -26.53 -0.21 19.19
C ASP A 182 -26.32 0.15 20.69
N GLY A 183 -27.18 1.04 21.23
CA GLY A 183 -27.10 1.50 22.61
C GLY A 183 -25.97 2.47 22.92
N GLY A 184 -25.40 3.06 21.90
CA GLY A 184 -24.31 4.04 21.98
C GLY A 184 -22.91 3.44 22.16
N SER A 185 -22.72 2.12 22.05
CA SER A 185 -21.42 1.45 22.27
C SER A 185 -20.35 1.89 21.27
N LEU A 186 -19.13 2.13 21.80
CA LEU A 186 -17.95 2.54 21.02
C LEU A 186 -16.86 1.46 21.02
N ASP A 187 -17.14 0.26 21.56
CA ASP A 187 -16.13 -0.79 21.74
C ASP A 187 -14.86 -0.30 22.50
N TRP A 188 -13.73 -0.93 22.25
CA TRP A 188 -12.43 -0.54 22.81
C TRP A 188 -11.68 0.42 21.88
N PHE A 189 -11.21 1.54 22.43
CA PHE A 189 -10.52 2.57 21.67
C PHE A 189 -9.43 3.28 22.48
N ASP A 190 -8.48 3.89 21.77
CA ASP A 190 -7.51 4.83 22.32
C ASP A 190 -8.12 6.24 22.40
N LEU A 191 -7.80 7.01 23.44
CA LEU A 191 -8.27 8.41 23.58
C LEU A 191 -7.90 9.28 22.37
N SER A 192 -6.76 9.01 21.72
CA SER A 192 -6.30 9.74 20.54
C SER A 192 -7.22 9.59 19.31
N SER A 193 -8.09 8.59 19.29
CA SER A 193 -9.07 8.40 18.22
C SER A 193 -10.34 9.24 18.38
N MET A 194 -10.50 9.91 19.52
CA MET A 194 -11.65 10.76 19.83
C MET A 194 -11.29 12.24 19.74
N VAL A 195 -12.32 13.09 19.61
CA VAL A 195 -12.13 14.55 19.67
C VAL A 195 -11.70 14.97 21.07
N PRO A 196 -10.87 16.03 21.20
CA PRO A 196 -10.27 16.42 22.47
C PRO A 196 -11.26 16.60 23.62
N GLU A 197 -12.41 17.21 23.35
CA GLU A 197 -13.43 17.48 24.35
C GLU A 197 -14.02 16.19 24.93
N PHE A 198 -14.24 15.19 24.05
CA PHE A 198 -14.73 13.87 24.45
C PHE A 198 -13.69 13.14 25.30
N SER A 199 -12.42 13.13 24.85
CA SER A 199 -11.31 12.48 25.57
C SER A 199 -11.08 13.10 26.94
N THR A 200 -11.09 14.42 27.03
CA THR A 200 -10.94 15.14 28.32
C THR A 200 -12.04 14.79 29.30
N ALA A 201 -13.27 14.73 28.81
CA ALA A 201 -14.38 14.37 29.68
C ALA A 201 -14.34 12.90 30.13
N LEU A 202 -13.88 12.00 29.25
CA LEU A 202 -13.76 10.57 29.56
C LEU A 202 -12.67 10.29 30.60
N MET A 203 -11.51 10.99 30.52
CA MET A 203 -10.38 10.78 31.41
C MET A 203 -10.67 11.03 32.91
N VAL A 204 -11.69 11.83 33.24
CA VAL A 204 -12.04 12.15 34.60
C VAL A 204 -13.15 11.25 35.19
N LEU A 205 -13.66 10.30 34.39
CA LEU A 205 -14.68 9.36 34.82
C LEU A 205 -14.05 8.11 35.43
N SER A 206 -14.73 7.58 36.47
CA SER A 206 -14.49 6.21 36.93
C SER A 206 -15.35 5.23 36.12
N GLU A 207 -15.00 3.95 36.15
CA GLU A 207 -15.82 2.91 35.50
C GLU A 207 -17.25 2.91 36.03
N GLY A 208 -18.20 2.95 35.14
CA GLY A 208 -19.64 3.08 35.42
C GLY A 208 -20.16 4.51 35.46
N ASP A 209 -19.29 5.51 35.57
CA ASP A 209 -19.69 6.91 35.62
C ASP A 209 -20.20 7.44 34.29
N ILE A 210 -21.02 8.49 34.37
CA ILE A 210 -21.59 9.19 33.22
C ILE A 210 -21.24 10.67 33.32
N SER A 211 -20.71 11.23 32.25
CA SER A 211 -20.30 12.63 32.17
C SER A 211 -21.45 13.61 32.36
N GLN A 212 -21.15 14.87 32.66
CA GLN A 212 -22.05 15.98 32.36
C GLN A 212 -22.16 16.10 30.81
N PRO A 213 -23.15 16.86 30.30
CA PRO A 213 -23.21 17.17 28.87
C PRO A 213 -21.92 17.79 28.37
N VAL A 214 -21.32 17.20 27.31
CA VAL A 214 -20.04 17.61 26.72
C VAL A 214 -20.30 18.13 25.32
N GLN A 215 -19.96 19.37 25.05
CA GLN A 215 -20.09 19.98 23.72
C GLN A 215 -18.91 19.61 22.84
N THR A 216 -19.19 19.22 21.59
CA THR A 216 -18.23 19.03 20.52
C THR A 216 -18.75 19.67 19.22
N LYS A 217 -17.96 19.62 18.17
CA LYS A 217 -18.43 20.06 16.84
C LYS A 217 -19.60 19.25 16.27
N PHE A 218 -19.89 18.08 16.84
CA PHE A 218 -20.98 17.19 16.40
C PHE A 218 -22.29 17.41 17.16
N GLY A 219 -22.26 18.10 18.29
CA GLY A 219 -23.36 18.31 19.19
C GLY A 219 -22.97 18.04 20.64
N TRP A 220 -23.98 17.68 21.46
CA TRP A 220 -23.82 17.42 22.89
C TRP A 220 -23.79 15.93 23.19
N HIS A 221 -22.78 15.50 23.90
CA HIS A 221 -22.56 14.10 24.27
C HIS A 221 -22.81 13.87 25.74
N LEU A 222 -23.47 12.76 26.07
CA LEU A 222 -23.36 12.11 27.37
C LEU A 222 -22.49 10.87 27.20
N ILE A 223 -21.46 10.75 28.01
CA ILE A 223 -20.43 9.72 27.87
C ILE A 223 -20.47 8.83 29.10
N LYS A 224 -20.63 7.53 28.93
CA LYS A 224 -20.50 6.54 29.99
C LYS A 224 -19.21 5.77 29.82
N LEU A 225 -18.35 5.80 30.83
CA LEU A 225 -17.19 4.92 30.86
C LEU A 225 -17.63 3.53 31.33
N ASN A 226 -17.54 2.55 30.45
CA ASN A 226 -17.89 1.18 30.78
C ASN A 226 -16.72 0.45 31.47
N LYS A 227 -15.52 0.47 30.87
CA LYS A 227 -14.33 -0.17 31.41
C LYS A 227 -13.05 0.48 30.86
N THR A 228 -11.96 0.26 31.57
CA THR A 228 -10.61 0.53 31.13
C THR A 228 -9.79 -0.75 31.13
N ARG A 229 -8.75 -0.82 30.30
CA ARG A 229 -7.75 -1.90 30.35
C ARG A 229 -6.39 -1.38 29.91
N GLU A 230 -5.33 -2.01 30.36
CA GLU A 230 -4.01 -1.74 29.79
C GLU A 230 -3.96 -2.18 28.32
N LYS A 231 -3.38 -1.32 27.50
CA LYS A 231 -3.20 -1.60 26.07
C LYS A 231 -2.27 -2.78 25.91
N LYS A 232 -2.74 -3.82 25.22
CA LYS A 232 -1.89 -4.96 24.88
C LYS A 232 -0.92 -4.58 23.78
N ILE A 233 0.35 -4.72 24.07
CA ILE A 233 1.42 -4.57 23.08
C ILE A 233 1.58 -5.94 22.41
N PRO A 234 1.48 -6.03 21.07
CA PRO A 234 1.70 -7.29 20.37
C PRO A 234 3.13 -7.82 20.62
N GLU A 235 3.26 -9.14 20.63
CA GLU A 235 4.58 -9.76 20.76
C GLU A 235 5.48 -9.38 19.59
N PHE A 236 6.81 -9.30 19.83
CA PHE A 236 7.79 -8.90 18.82
C PHE A 236 7.61 -9.64 17.49
N LYS A 237 7.44 -10.99 17.56
CA LYS A 237 7.28 -11.83 16.37
C LYS A 237 6.03 -11.53 15.56
N GLU A 238 4.98 -11.02 16.19
CA GLU A 238 3.71 -10.70 15.53
C GLU A 238 3.82 -9.45 14.66
N ILE A 239 4.67 -8.49 15.07
CA ILE A 239 4.79 -7.20 14.40
C ILE A 239 6.17 -6.94 13.78
N GLU A 240 7.11 -7.87 13.87
CA GLU A 240 8.48 -7.73 13.35
C GLU A 240 8.49 -7.31 11.87
N ALA A 241 7.71 -8.01 11.04
CA ALA A 241 7.60 -7.70 9.61
C ALA A 241 7.07 -6.28 9.37
N GLN A 242 6.09 -5.83 10.16
CA GLN A 242 5.54 -4.48 10.07
C GLN A 242 6.57 -3.44 10.52
N LEU A 243 7.32 -3.69 11.59
CA LEU A 243 8.40 -2.81 12.05
C LEU A 243 9.48 -2.64 10.97
N VAL A 244 9.90 -3.74 10.33
CA VAL A 244 10.84 -3.72 9.21
C VAL A 244 10.31 -2.84 8.06
N GLN A 245 9.05 -3.01 7.67
CA GLN A 245 8.44 -2.20 6.60
C GLN A 245 8.35 -0.72 6.98
N ASN A 246 7.96 -0.40 8.20
CA ASN A 246 7.87 0.98 8.68
C ASN A 246 9.25 1.65 8.69
N LEU A 247 10.29 0.95 9.15
CA LEU A 247 11.67 1.44 9.15
C LEU A 247 12.16 1.70 7.72
N ARG A 248 11.91 0.77 6.80
CA ARG A 248 12.25 0.92 5.37
C ARG A 248 11.55 2.11 4.74
N GLN A 249 10.25 2.23 4.96
CA GLN A 249 9.47 3.36 4.43
C GLN A 249 9.99 4.69 4.99
N LYS A 250 10.23 4.76 6.31
CA LYS A 250 10.81 5.94 6.95
C LYS A 250 12.17 6.30 6.33
N LYS A 251 13.06 5.31 6.15
CA LYS A 251 14.39 5.51 5.55
C LYS A 251 14.31 6.13 4.16
N ILE A 252 13.39 5.62 3.32
CA ILE A 252 13.17 6.14 1.97
C ILE A 252 12.58 7.55 2.02
N ASN A 253 11.58 7.79 2.86
CA ASN A 253 10.96 9.10 3.01
C ASN A 253 11.95 10.16 3.48
N ASP A 254 12.79 9.84 4.47
CA ASP A 254 13.83 10.75 4.99
C ASP A 254 14.86 11.07 3.88
N TYR A 255 15.24 10.07 3.08
CA TYR A 255 16.14 10.29 1.94
C TYR A 255 15.51 11.16 0.86
N LEU A 256 14.27 10.87 0.46
CA LEU A 256 13.54 11.67 -0.52
C LEU A 256 13.36 13.12 -0.03
N LYS A 257 13.04 13.31 1.25
CA LYS A 257 12.94 14.62 1.86
C LYS A 257 14.26 15.39 1.72
N SER A 258 15.39 14.76 2.04
CA SER A 258 16.71 15.40 1.89
C SER A 258 17.04 15.77 0.44
N LEU A 259 16.62 14.95 -0.52
CA LEU A 259 16.80 15.27 -1.94
C LEU A 259 15.91 16.46 -2.37
N THR A 260 14.66 16.46 -1.93
CA THR A 260 13.70 17.53 -2.24
C THR A 260 14.17 18.90 -1.71
N GLU A 261 14.67 18.91 -0.47
CA GLU A 261 15.19 20.14 0.16
C GLU A 261 16.42 20.72 -0.55
N ASN A 262 17.19 19.89 -1.27
CA ASN A 262 18.39 20.28 -2.00
C ASN A 262 18.21 20.30 -3.52
N SER A 263 16.98 20.33 -4.01
CA SER A 263 16.67 20.33 -5.45
C SER A 263 15.84 21.53 -5.82
N ASP A 264 16.09 22.07 -7.01
CA ASP A 264 15.19 23.03 -7.65
C ASP A 264 14.05 22.26 -8.34
N ILE A 265 12.85 22.38 -7.78
CA ILE A 265 11.66 21.69 -8.28
C ILE A 265 10.60 22.70 -8.63
N SER A 266 10.23 22.75 -9.91
CA SER A 266 9.17 23.61 -10.42
C SER A 266 8.11 22.81 -11.15
N PHE A 267 6.85 23.16 -10.92
CA PHE A 267 5.73 22.61 -11.67
C PHE A 267 5.42 23.56 -12.84
N VAL A 268 5.86 23.17 -14.04
CA VAL A 268 5.72 24.00 -15.25
C VAL A 268 4.36 23.83 -15.95
N GLY A 269 3.64 22.76 -15.68
CA GLY A 269 2.32 22.43 -16.24
C GLY A 269 1.14 23.03 -15.45
N LYS A 270 1.21 24.29 -15.04
CA LYS A 270 0.21 24.95 -14.16
C LYS A 270 -1.20 24.99 -14.75
N ASP A 271 -1.29 25.03 -16.07
CA ASP A 271 -2.56 25.14 -16.80
C ASP A 271 -3.15 23.79 -17.21
N ILE A 272 -2.50 22.69 -16.83
CA ILE A 272 -3.00 21.34 -17.12
C ILE A 272 -4.11 21.01 -16.13
N ASN A 273 -5.33 20.74 -16.67
CA ASN A 273 -6.43 20.24 -15.86
C ASN A 273 -6.08 18.85 -15.31
N PRO A 274 -6.16 18.61 -13.98
CA PRO A 274 -5.89 17.31 -13.38
C PRO A 274 -6.69 16.15 -13.97
N ASP A 275 -7.89 16.40 -14.48
CA ASP A 275 -8.75 15.37 -15.10
C ASP A 275 -8.15 14.79 -16.40
N GLU A 276 -7.25 15.55 -17.06
CA GLU A 276 -6.57 15.11 -18.28
C GLU A 276 -5.61 13.94 -18.05
N ILE A 277 -5.24 13.61 -16.81
CA ILE A 277 -4.40 12.46 -16.50
C ILE A 277 -5.04 11.12 -16.92
N THR A 278 -6.36 11.10 -17.07
CA THR A 278 -7.11 9.93 -17.52
C THR A 278 -7.34 9.90 -19.03
N ASN A 279 -6.91 10.93 -19.73
CA ASN A 279 -7.14 11.11 -21.17
C ASN A 279 -6.07 10.38 -22.00
N ILE A 280 -6.20 9.04 -22.09
CA ILE A 280 -5.28 8.20 -22.86
C ILE A 280 -5.23 8.53 -24.36
N LYS A 281 -6.21 9.28 -24.89
CA LYS A 281 -6.19 9.71 -26.30
C LYS A 281 -5.03 10.62 -26.62
N LEU A 282 -4.51 11.37 -25.62
CA LEU A 282 -3.30 12.19 -25.79
C LEU A 282 -2.07 11.34 -26.13
N LEU A 283 -2.04 10.08 -25.75
CA LEU A 283 -0.96 9.16 -26.13
C LEU A 283 -1.16 8.60 -27.56
N GLU A 284 -2.41 8.43 -28.00
CA GLU A 284 -2.73 7.93 -29.36
C GLU A 284 -2.30 8.90 -30.46
N THR A 285 -2.30 10.22 -30.18
CA THR A 285 -1.85 11.26 -31.15
C THR A 285 -0.33 11.31 -31.32
N LEU A 286 0.43 10.52 -30.56
CA LEU A 286 1.89 10.46 -30.67
C LEU A 286 2.38 9.45 -31.72
N ASP A 287 1.48 8.67 -32.28
CA ASP A 287 1.79 7.64 -33.31
C ASP A 287 1.78 8.21 -34.74
N GLU A 288 1.29 9.44 -34.93
CA GLU A 288 1.32 10.21 -36.19
C GLU A 288 2.62 11.05 -36.26
#